data_4b3331ca6614bea9622ca6c8277166c6
#
_entry.id   4b3331ca6614bea9622ca6c8277166c6
#
_cell.length_a   1.000
_cell.length_b   1.000
_cell.length_c   1.000
_cell.angle_alpha   90.00
_cell.angle_beta   90.00
_cell.angle_gamma   90.00
#
_symmetry.space_group_name_H-M   'P 1'
#
loop_
_entity.id
_entity.type
_entity.pdbx_description
1 polymer ?
#
loop_
_entity_poly.entity_id
_entity_poly.type
_entity_poly.pdbx_seq_one_letter_code
_entity_poly.pdbx_strand_id
1 'polypeptide(L)'
;GDGNKVAYTSLSLMAFMVKGDMPEQPPYGDAMFKGLDYLLKQSGSGRGYMGSSMYEHGFATLAFSEIWGSTSRGKQVREALKKAVDIIIRSQGGNGAWNYGPSPADHGGDISVSVAQCVALASAKEAGIFVPTEIIDKAVKFISGCQEKSSGGFGYKGAGLPGYARTAAGVTSLMLCGRRDHPGIKPGLKWMQDHSSEEKWYEYGRYYATIAMLQAGDDYYNTYYSEVREKIVNSQQGDGSWNPSECRIQMNILILGAPYRFIPIYQR
;
A
#
# COMPACT_ATOMS: atom_id res chain seq x y z
N GLY A 1 16.00 14.16 9.64
CA GLY A 1 16.44 12.87 9.11
C GLY A 1 15.99 12.67 7.69
N ASP A 2 16.92 12.27 6.83
CA ASP A 2 16.67 12.05 5.39
C ASP A 2 16.00 10.70 5.07
N GLY A 3 15.57 9.94 6.08
CA GLY A 3 14.86 8.69 5.92
C GLY A 3 13.43 8.89 5.42
N ASN A 4 12.98 7.97 4.55
CA ASN A 4 11.61 7.89 4.04
C ASN A 4 11.18 8.96 2.99
N LYS A 5 12.09 9.74 2.42
CA LYS A 5 11.74 10.75 1.38
C LYS A 5 11.03 10.13 0.17
N VAL A 6 11.42 8.92 -0.22
CA VAL A 6 10.78 8.21 -1.34
C VAL A 6 9.36 7.82 -0.99
N ALA A 7 9.10 7.31 0.24
CA ALA A 7 7.75 6.99 0.70
C ALA A 7 6.86 8.25 0.76
N TYR A 8 7.37 9.33 1.38
CA TYR A 8 6.63 10.60 1.45
C TYR A 8 6.27 11.14 0.06
N THR A 9 7.23 11.17 -0.87
CA THR A 9 6.97 11.64 -2.23
C THR A 9 5.95 10.76 -2.94
N SER A 10 6.08 9.44 -2.83
CA SER A 10 5.18 8.48 -3.47
C SER A 10 3.74 8.62 -2.96
N LEU A 11 3.57 8.65 -1.63
CA LEU A 11 2.26 8.82 -1.00
C LEU A 11 1.68 10.20 -1.27
N SER A 12 2.51 11.27 -1.37
CA SER A 12 2.05 12.61 -1.72
C SER A 12 1.52 12.67 -3.15
N LEU A 13 2.20 12.04 -4.11
CA LEU A 13 1.70 11.93 -5.49
C LEU A 13 0.32 11.26 -5.52
N MET A 14 0.18 10.13 -4.82
CA MET A 14 -1.12 9.45 -4.74
C MET A 14 -2.18 10.28 -4.01
N ALA A 15 -1.79 11.06 -2.98
CA ALA A 15 -2.71 11.96 -2.28
C ALA A 15 -3.25 13.10 -3.16
N PHE A 16 -2.48 13.60 -4.12
CA PHE A 16 -3.00 14.49 -5.15
C PHE A 16 -3.92 13.75 -6.13
N MET A 17 -3.50 12.58 -6.60
CA MET A 17 -4.27 11.80 -7.57
C MET A 17 -5.61 11.30 -7.02
N VAL A 18 -5.72 11.09 -5.71
CA VAL A 18 -6.94 10.51 -5.09
C VAL A 18 -8.20 11.36 -5.30
N LYS A 19 -8.05 12.64 -5.59
CA LYS A 19 -9.16 13.53 -5.96
C LYS A 19 -9.14 13.99 -7.42
N GLY A 20 -8.26 13.42 -8.25
CA GLY A 20 -8.20 13.63 -9.68
C GLY A 20 -7.15 14.62 -10.17
N ASP A 21 -6.27 15.16 -9.29
CA ASP A 21 -5.15 15.98 -9.73
C ASP A 21 -4.11 15.11 -10.47
N MET A 22 -3.57 15.61 -11.57
CA MET A 22 -2.62 14.88 -12.39
C MET A 22 -1.34 15.69 -12.63
N PRO A 23 -0.19 15.03 -12.86
CA PRO A 23 1.03 15.76 -13.24
C PRO A 23 0.80 16.67 -14.44
N GLU A 24 1.50 17.78 -14.44
CA GLU A 24 1.49 18.75 -15.55
C GLU A 24 0.14 19.47 -15.75
N GLN A 25 -0.85 19.26 -14.88
CA GLN A 25 -2.16 19.92 -14.90
C GLN A 25 -2.35 20.87 -13.70
N PRO A 26 -2.88 22.09 -13.94
CA PRO A 26 -3.17 23.01 -12.84
C PRO A 26 -4.19 22.41 -11.86
N PRO A 27 -4.17 22.79 -10.56
CA PRO A 27 -3.24 23.75 -9.96
C PRO A 27 -1.94 23.13 -9.42
N TYR A 28 -1.85 21.80 -9.26
CA TYR A 28 -0.75 21.14 -8.54
C TYR A 28 0.24 20.39 -9.45
N GLY A 29 0.02 20.39 -10.74
CA GLY A 29 0.76 19.59 -11.72
C GLY A 29 2.28 19.80 -11.68
N ASP A 30 2.75 21.04 -11.46
CA ASP A 30 4.19 21.33 -11.35
C ASP A 30 4.81 20.68 -10.11
N ALA A 31 4.10 20.68 -8.98
CA ALA A 31 4.58 20.04 -7.76
C ALA A 31 4.61 18.51 -7.93
N MET A 32 3.57 17.94 -8.54
CA MET A 32 3.50 16.52 -8.86
C MET A 32 4.60 16.10 -9.84
N PHE A 33 4.85 16.90 -10.87
CA PHE A 33 5.90 16.65 -11.85
C PHE A 33 7.30 16.62 -11.20
N LYS A 34 7.59 17.56 -10.28
CA LYS A 34 8.85 17.56 -9.51
C LYS A 34 8.98 16.32 -8.63
N GLY A 35 7.90 15.89 -7.99
CA GLY A 35 7.87 14.65 -7.21
C GLY A 35 8.14 13.42 -8.09
N LEU A 36 7.49 13.34 -9.25
CA LEU A 36 7.72 12.27 -10.21
C LEU A 36 9.17 12.25 -10.72
N ASP A 37 9.73 13.41 -11.06
CA ASP A 37 11.14 13.55 -11.47
C ASP A 37 12.10 13.06 -10.38
N TYR A 38 11.80 13.37 -9.12
CA TYR A 38 12.59 12.87 -7.99
C TYR A 38 12.57 11.34 -7.93
N LEU A 39 11.41 10.69 -8.04
CA LEU A 39 11.31 9.23 -8.02
C LEU A 39 12.02 8.58 -9.23
N LEU A 40 11.92 9.18 -10.43
CA LEU A 40 12.62 8.71 -11.61
C LEU A 40 14.14 8.79 -11.45
N LYS A 41 14.66 9.87 -10.83
CA LYS A 41 16.09 10.00 -10.50
C LYS A 41 16.53 8.95 -9.48
N GLN A 42 15.71 8.67 -8.45
CA GLN A 42 16.00 7.60 -7.48
C GLN A 42 16.08 6.23 -8.17
N SER A 43 15.13 5.91 -9.04
CA SER A 43 15.15 4.67 -9.83
C SER A 43 16.37 4.57 -10.72
N GLY A 44 16.78 5.66 -11.37
CA GLY A 44 17.96 5.70 -12.24
C GLY A 44 19.26 5.45 -11.47
N SER A 45 19.49 6.15 -10.37
CA SER A 45 20.69 6.03 -9.54
C SER A 45 20.76 4.67 -8.80
N GLY A 46 19.61 4.14 -8.38
CA GLY A 46 19.48 2.86 -7.68
C GLY A 46 19.38 1.63 -8.59
N ARG A 47 19.59 1.76 -9.90
CA ARG A 47 19.41 0.68 -10.89
C ARG A 47 18.02 0.03 -10.80
N GLY A 48 17.01 0.82 -10.51
CA GLY A 48 15.63 0.39 -10.31
C GLY A 48 15.18 0.34 -8.84
N TYR A 49 16.10 0.21 -7.88
CA TYR A 49 15.78 0.29 -6.46
C TYR A 49 15.57 1.75 -6.02
N MET A 50 14.52 1.98 -5.25
CA MET A 50 14.14 3.32 -4.79
C MET A 50 14.01 3.36 -3.28
N GLY A 51 14.70 4.31 -2.66
CA GLY A 51 14.71 4.50 -1.22
C GLY A 51 15.72 3.65 -0.47
N SER A 52 15.56 3.56 0.85
CA SER A 52 16.45 2.85 1.78
C SER A 52 15.84 1.53 2.30
N SER A 53 14.58 1.28 1.99
CA SER A 53 13.84 0.09 2.44
C SER A 53 12.86 -0.40 1.39
N MET A 54 12.48 -1.68 1.49
CA MET A 54 11.43 -2.24 0.64
C MET A 54 10.06 -1.60 0.87
N TYR A 55 9.82 -0.93 2.00
CA TYR A 55 8.63 -0.08 2.17
C TYR A 55 8.62 1.08 1.18
N GLU A 56 9.70 1.85 1.14
CA GLU A 56 9.82 2.98 0.22
C GLU A 56 9.74 2.51 -1.23
N HIS A 57 10.41 1.40 -1.52
CA HIS A 57 10.39 0.79 -2.85
C HIS A 57 8.99 0.33 -3.27
N GLY A 58 8.25 -0.30 -2.36
CA GLY A 58 6.86 -0.72 -2.60
C GLY A 58 5.94 0.48 -2.88
N PHE A 59 6.00 1.54 -2.06
CA PHE A 59 5.21 2.75 -2.30
C PHE A 59 5.58 3.47 -3.59
N ALA A 60 6.87 3.53 -3.94
CA ALA A 60 7.29 4.13 -5.20
C ALA A 60 6.85 3.32 -6.43
N THR A 61 6.90 1.99 -6.32
CA THR A 61 6.40 1.09 -7.36
C THR A 61 4.89 1.25 -7.54
N LEU A 62 4.13 1.34 -6.44
CA LEU A 62 2.70 1.62 -6.47
C LEU A 62 2.42 2.97 -7.14
N ALA A 63 3.09 4.04 -6.72
CA ALA A 63 2.90 5.38 -7.31
C ALA A 63 3.20 5.38 -8.83
N PHE A 64 4.24 4.71 -9.29
CA PHE A 64 4.50 4.56 -10.71
C PHE A 64 3.40 3.80 -11.45
N SER A 65 2.83 2.76 -10.83
CA SER A 65 1.73 1.99 -11.42
C SER A 65 0.47 2.83 -11.60
N GLU A 66 0.20 3.72 -10.64
CA GLU A 66 -1.01 4.56 -10.65
C GLU A 66 -0.87 5.77 -11.62
N ILE A 67 0.36 6.28 -11.83
CA ILE A 67 0.61 7.53 -12.56
C ILE A 67 1.04 7.36 -14.04
N TRP A 68 1.52 6.19 -14.45
CA TRP A 68 2.23 6.01 -15.73
C TRP A 68 1.44 6.45 -16.97
N GLY A 69 0.12 6.28 -16.96
CA GLY A 69 -0.78 6.67 -18.06
C GLY A 69 -1.19 8.16 -18.06
N SER A 70 -0.79 8.93 -17.04
CA SER A 70 -1.31 10.27 -16.78
C SER A 70 -0.21 11.37 -16.81
N THR A 71 0.92 11.11 -17.47
CA THR A 71 2.06 12.03 -17.56
C THR A 71 2.75 11.93 -18.90
N SER A 72 3.35 13.04 -19.36
CA SER A 72 4.21 13.05 -20.55
C SER A 72 5.44 12.14 -20.42
N ARG A 73 5.84 11.80 -19.17
CA ARG A 73 6.92 10.86 -18.82
C ARG A 73 6.52 9.40 -18.84
N GLY A 74 5.33 9.03 -19.34
CA GLY A 74 4.77 7.67 -19.29
C GLY A 74 5.74 6.57 -19.73
N LYS A 75 6.51 6.77 -20.80
CA LYS A 75 7.54 5.80 -21.23
C LYS A 75 8.65 5.60 -20.18
N GLN A 76 9.14 6.67 -19.58
CA GLN A 76 10.19 6.62 -18.55
C GLN A 76 9.67 5.95 -17.28
N VAL A 77 8.45 6.30 -16.86
CA VAL A 77 7.77 5.69 -15.70
C VAL A 77 7.59 4.20 -15.92
N ARG A 78 7.13 3.78 -17.11
CA ARG A 78 6.94 2.36 -17.43
C ARG A 78 8.24 1.56 -17.38
N GLU A 79 9.36 2.11 -17.87
CA GLU A 79 10.66 1.45 -17.79
C GLU A 79 11.18 1.37 -16.34
N ALA A 80 10.97 2.43 -15.54
CA ALA A 80 11.30 2.42 -14.13
C ALA A 80 10.44 1.40 -13.37
N LEU A 81 9.14 1.33 -13.68
CA LEU A 81 8.20 0.37 -13.10
C LEU A 81 8.60 -1.09 -13.35
N LYS A 82 9.00 -1.42 -14.59
CA LYS A 82 9.51 -2.77 -14.92
C LYS A 82 10.70 -3.15 -14.04
N LYS A 83 11.68 -2.26 -13.92
CA LYS A 83 12.87 -2.49 -13.07
C LYS A 83 12.49 -2.64 -11.60
N ALA A 84 11.56 -1.82 -11.12
CA ALA A 84 11.11 -1.88 -9.75
C ALA A 84 10.39 -3.21 -9.43
N VAL A 85 9.51 -3.66 -10.31
CA VAL A 85 8.83 -4.95 -10.18
C VAL A 85 9.83 -6.11 -10.19
N ASP A 86 10.84 -6.07 -11.06
CA ASP A 86 11.89 -7.10 -11.09
C ASP A 86 12.68 -7.18 -9.77
N ILE A 87 12.92 -6.05 -9.12
CA ILE A 87 13.54 -6.03 -7.77
C ILE A 87 12.61 -6.67 -6.75
N ILE A 88 11.31 -6.33 -6.73
CA ILE A 88 10.35 -6.95 -5.83
C ILE A 88 10.36 -8.48 -6.01
N ILE A 89 10.29 -8.95 -7.25
CA ILE A 89 10.29 -10.39 -7.56
C ILE A 89 11.56 -11.06 -7.02
N ARG A 90 12.73 -10.50 -7.31
CA ARG A 90 14.02 -11.08 -6.88
C ARG A 90 14.28 -10.99 -5.38
N SER A 91 13.60 -10.09 -4.69
CA SER A 91 13.76 -9.88 -3.24
C SER A 91 12.83 -10.75 -2.39
N GLN A 92 11.92 -11.53 -3.01
CA GLN A 92 11.04 -12.43 -2.27
C GLN A 92 11.83 -13.55 -1.62
N GLY A 93 11.68 -13.76 -0.32
CA GLY A 93 12.26 -14.86 0.41
C GLY A 93 11.66 -16.22 0.03
N GLY A 94 12.36 -17.30 0.34
CA GLY A 94 11.91 -18.67 0.07
C GLY A 94 10.58 -19.02 0.75
N ASN A 95 10.27 -18.36 1.88
CA ASN A 95 8.98 -18.48 2.60
C ASN A 95 7.85 -17.67 1.98
N GLY A 96 8.10 -16.86 0.93
CA GLY A 96 7.12 -16.00 0.26
C GLY A 96 6.99 -14.60 0.81
N ALA A 97 7.69 -14.26 1.88
CA ALA A 97 7.69 -12.92 2.48
C ALA A 97 8.74 -12.00 1.87
N TRP A 98 8.62 -10.70 2.17
CA TRP A 98 9.67 -9.72 1.92
C TRP A 98 10.20 -9.16 3.24
N ASN A 99 11.50 -8.83 3.23
CA ASN A 99 12.21 -8.19 4.32
C ASN A 99 12.43 -6.69 4.02
N TYR A 100 13.02 -5.95 4.96
CA TYR A 100 13.32 -4.52 4.80
C TYR A 100 14.36 -4.24 3.70
N GLY A 101 15.31 -5.13 3.48
CA GLY A 101 16.32 -5.01 2.42
C GLY A 101 15.89 -5.63 1.09
N PRO A 102 16.50 -5.22 -0.04
CA PRO A 102 16.17 -5.69 -1.39
C PRO A 102 16.84 -7.03 -1.73
N SER A 103 16.93 -7.92 -0.77
CA SER A 103 17.54 -9.26 -0.94
C SER A 103 16.64 -10.32 -0.35
N PRO A 104 16.55 -11.51 -0.96
CA PRO A 104 15.83 -12.63 -0.38
C PRO A 104 16.38 -12.96 1.01
N ALA A 105 15.50 -13.23 1.96
CA ALA A 105 15.87 -13.70 3.27
C ALA A 105 15.23 -15.07 3.50
N ASP A 106 16.03 -16.10 3.72
CA ASP A 106 15.55 -17.49 3.83
C ASP A 106 14.60 -17.68 5.03
N HIS A 107 14.78 -16.89 6.08
CA HIS A 107 14.00 -16.96 7.33
C HIS A 107 13.53 -15.59 7.83
N GLY A 108 13.49 -14.60 6.95
CA GLY A 108 13.11 -13.24 7.27
C GLY A 108 11.78 -12.83 6.62
N GLY A 109 11.45 -11.57 6.83
CA GLY A 109 10.25 -10.96 6.29
C GLY A 109 9.09 -10.99 7.27
N ASP A 110 8.17 -10.11 7.03
CA ASP A 110 6.99 -9.92 7.86
C ASP A 110 5.79 -9.41 7.03
N ILE A 111 4.61 -9.47 7.61
CA ILE A 111 3.38 -9.12 6.93
C ILE A 111 3.34 -7.63 6.53
N SER A 112 3.97 -6.77 7.31
CA SER A 112 3.90 -5.32 7.10
C SER A 112 4.73 -4.85 5.90
N VAL A 113 5.90 -5.44 5.67
CA VAL A 113 6.67 -5.19 4.44
C VAL A 113 6.00 -5.91 3.25
N SER A 114 5.52 -7.14 3.47
CA SER A 114 4.93 -7.96 2.41
C SER A 114 3.67 -7.35 1.82
N VAL A 115 2.81 -6.68 2.62
CA VAL A 115 1.62 -6.02 2.06
C VAL A 115 1.99 -4.91 1.08
N ALA A 116 3.03 -4.12 1.37
CA ALA A 116 3.46 -3.06 0.45
C ALA A 116 3.88 -3.63 -0.91
N GLN A 117 4.56 -4.81 -0.93
CA GLN A 117 4.93 -5.49 -2.16
C GLN A 117 3.71 -6.11 -2.85
N CYS A 118 2.80 -6.74 -2.11
CA CYS A 118 1.56 -7.30 -2.69
C CYS A 118 0.72 -6.22 -3.37
N VAL A 119 0.55 -5.07 -2.73
CA VAL A 119 -0.19 -3.92 -3.28
C VAL A 119 0.51 -3.38 -4.53
N ALA A 120 1.84 -3.20 -4.47
CA ALA A 120 2.64 -2.73 -5.61
C ALA A 120 2.57 -3.70 -6.80
N LEU A 121 2.72 -5.01 -6.56
CA LEU A 121 2.63 -6.03 -7.62
C LEU A 121 1.22 -6.12 -8.22
N ALA A 122 0.19 -6.04 -7.39
CA ALA A 122 -1.20 -6.03 -7.87
C ALA A 122 -1.45 -4.82 -8.77
N SER A 123 -1.01 -3.62 -8.37
CA SER A 123 -1.16 -2.41 -9.17
C SER A 123 -0.32 -2.46 -10.46
N ALA A 124 0.92 -2.94 -10.38
CA ALA A 124 1.79 -3.10 -11.54
C ALA A 124 1.20 -4.07 -12.59
N LYS A 125 0.56 -5.15 -12.14
CA LYS A 125 -0.13 -6.09 -13.02
C LYS A 125 -1.27 -5.42 -13.79
N GLU A 126 -2.07 -4.58 -13.13
CA GLU A 126 -3.12 -3.78 -13.80
C GLU A 126 -2.52 -2.74 -14.77
N ALA A 127 -1.36 -2.18 -14.45
CA ALA A 127 -0.59 -1.33 -15.36
C ALA A 127 0.05 -2.13 -16.55
N GLY A 128 -0.24 -3.42 -16.68
CA GLY A 128 0.23 -4.29 -17.77
C GLY A 128 1.70 -4.69 -17.63
N ILE A 129 2.22 -4.76 -16.40
CA ILE A 129 3.55 -5.33 -16.11
C ILE A 129 3.37 -6.80 -15.76
N PHE A 130 4.17 -7.65 -16.37
CA PHE A 130 4.14 -9.09 -16.08
C PHE A 130 4.64 -9.37 -14.64
N VAL A 131 3.82 -10.10 -13.88
CA VAL A 131 4.16 -10.61 -12.54
C VAL A 131 3.92 -12.12 -12.56
N PRO A 132 4.95 -12.95 -12.30
CA PRO A 132 4.80 -14.40 -12.27
C PRO A 132 3.81 -14.86 -11.19
N THR A 133 2.95 -15.79 -11.53
CA THR A 133 1.91 -16.29 -10.60
C THR A 133 2.50 -16.93 -9.36
N GLU A 134 3.63 -17.61 -9.49
CA GLU A 134 4.33 -18.24 -8.37
C GLU A 134 4.78 -17.26 -7.28
N ILE A 135 5.10 -16.01 -7.64
CA ILE A 135 5.45 -14.95 -6.68
C ILE A 135 4.22 -14.61 -5.83
N ILE A 136 3.07 -14.47 -6.49
CA ILE A 136 1.81 -14.20 -5.81
C ILE A 136 1.39 -15.38 -4.93
N ASP A 137 1.48 -16.62 -5.44
CA ASP A 137 1.11 -17.82 -4.69
C ASP A 137 1.95 -18.01 -3.42
N LYS A 138 3.26 -17.77 -3.51
CA LYS A 138 4.15 -17.79 -2.35
C LYS A 138 3.77 -16.71 -1.32
N ALA A 139 3.48 -15.49 -1.79
CA ALA A 139 3.04 -14.40 -0.92
C ALA A 139 1.72 -14.75 -0.20
N VAL A 140 0.73 -15.25 -0.93
CA VAL A 140 -0.55 -15.70 -0.37
C VAL A 140 -0.35 -16.80 0.68
N LYS A 141 0.52 -17.77 0.42
CA LYS A 141 0.85 -18.83 1.37
C LYS A 141 1.43 -18.27 2.67
N PHE A 142 2.40 -17.35 2.57
CA PHE A 142 2.97 -16.69 3.73
C PHE A 142 1.93 -15.90 4.53
N ILE A 143 1.15 -15.03 3.84
CA ILE A 143 0.11 -14.22 4.45
C ILE A 143 -0.92 -15.10 5.17
N SER A 144 -1.39 -16.16 4.52
CA SER A 144 -2.32 -17.13 5.12
C SER A 144 -1.76 -17.80 6.37
N GLY A 145 -0.45 -18.06 6.39
CA GLY A 145 0.26 -18.59 7.55
C GLY A 145 0.37 -17.62 8.74
N CYS A 146 0.15 -16.33 8.49
CA CYS A 146 0.12 -15.31 9.55
C CYS A 146 -1.24 -15.22 10.26
N GLN A 147 -2.29 -15.83 9.71
CA GLN A 147 -3.62 -15.77 10.33
C GLN A 147 -3.76 -16.73 11.51
N GLU A 148 -4.21 -16.23 12.64
CA GLU A 148 -4.65 -17.03 13.77
C GLU A 148 -6.07 -17.55 13.50
N LYS A 149 -6.19 -18.84 13.32
CA LYS A 149 -7.46 -19.48 12.89
C LYS A 149 -8.59 -19.33 13.89
N SER A 150 -8.29 -19.26 15.19
CA SER A 150 -9.28 -19.15 16.25
C SER A 150 -9.94 -17.78 16.33
N SER A 151 -9.17 -16.71 16.13
CA SER A 151 -9.65 -15.31 16.19
C SER A 151 -9.94 -14.69 14.83
N GLY A 152 -9.25 -15.15 13.78
CA GLY A 152 -9.30 -14.55 12.45
C GLY A 152 -8.31 -13.40 12.24
N GLY A 153 -7.67 -12.88 13.28
CA GLY A 153 -6.68 -11.83 13.19
C GLY A 153 -5.33 -12.31 12.66
N PHE A 154 -4.48 -11.39 12.21
CA PHE A 154 -3.18 -11.70 11.62
C PHE A 154 -2.02 -11.26 12.52
N GLY A 155 -1.06 -12.16 12.70
CA GLY A 155 0.19 -11.90 13.39
C GLY A 155 1.27 -11.31 12.48
N TYR A 156 2.48 -11.10 13.02
CA TYR A 156 3.55 -10.36 12.35
C TYR A 156 4.38 -11.21 11.38
N LYS A 157 4.89 -12.34 11.84
CA LYS A 157 5.75 -13.28 11.06
C LYS A 157 5.14 -14.67 10.94
N GLY A 158 3.99 -14.88 11.54
CA GLY A 158 3.24 -16.11 11.61
C GLY A 158 1.99 -15.88 12.44
N ALA A 159 1.19 -16.94 12.68
CA ALA A 159 0.00 -16.87 13.50
C ALA A 159 0.36 -16.51 14.95
N GLY A 160 -0.55 -15.77 15.61
CA GLY A 160 -0.40 -15.34 17.00
C GLY A 160 -0.12 -13.85 17.17
N LEU A 161 -0.50 -13.34 18.34
CA LEU A 161 -0.44 -11.91 18.66
C LEU A 161 -1.01 -11.02 17.53
N PRO A 162 -2.28 -11.21 17.15
CA PRO A 162 -2.88 -10.41 16.09
C PRO A 162 -2.91 -8.92 16.46
N GLY A 163 -3.01 -8.06 15.47
CA GLY A 163 -3.13 -6.61 15.66
C GLY A 163 -3.86 -5.99 14.48
N TYR A 164 -4.48 -4.83 14.69
CA TYR A 164 -5.34 -4.19 13.70
C TYR A 164 -4.60 -3.96 12.37
N ALA A 165 -3.45 -3.28 12.42
CA ALA A 165 -2.67 -2.97 11.22
C ALA A 165 -2.21 -4.24 10.47
N ARG A 166 -1.84 -5.29 11.20
CA ARG A 166 -1.44 -6.58 10.61
C ARG A 166 -2.61 -7.32 9.98
N THR A 167 -3.78 -7.27 10.60
CA THR A 167 -4.99 -7.88 10.07
C THR A 167 -5.46 -7.14 8.82
N ALA A 168 -5.45 -5.82 8.83
CA ALA A 168 -5.73 -5.01 7.65
C ALA A 168 -4.77 -5.33 6.49
N ALA A 169 -3.46 -5.42 6.79
CA ALA A 169 -2.45 -5.82 5.81
C ALA A 169 -2.70 -7.21 5.22
N GLY A 170 -3.03 -8.18 6.07
CA GLY A 170 -3.31 -9.55 5.65
C GLY A 170 -4.52 -9.66 4.72
N VAL A 171 -5.65 -9.08 5.14
CA VAL A 171 -6.89 -9.09 4.35
C VAL A 171 -6.70 -8.36 3.02
N THR A 172 -6.10 -7.16 3.03
CA THR A 172 -5.78 -6.39 1.81
C THR A 172 -4.92 -7.22 0.84
N SER A 173 -3.85 -7.85 1.36
CA SER A 173 -2.96 -8.65 0.53
C SER A 173 -3.69 -9.82 -0.14
N LEU A 174 -4.53 -10.56 0.60
CA LEU A 174 -5.30 -11.68 0.05
C LEU A 174 -6.24 -11.21 -1.07
N MET A 175 -6.97 -10.11 -0.84
CA MET A 175 -7.91 -9.57 -1.81
C MET A 175 -7.21 -9.08 -3.09
N LEU A 176 -6.15 -8.28 -2.95
CA LEU A 176 -5.43 -7.70 -4.08
C LEU A 176 -4.60 -8.73 -4.85
N CYS A 177 -4.17 -9.80 -4.19
CA CYS A 177 -3.57 -10.96 -4.85
C CYS A 177 -4.60 -11.85 -5.58
N GLY A 178 -5.86 -11.41 -5.71
CA GLY A 178 -6.90 -12.13 -6.45
C GLY A 178 -7.48 -13.32 -5.71
N ARG A 179 -7.38 -13.36 -4.39
CA ARG A 179 -7.92 -14.44 -3.53
C ARG A 179 -9.15 -14.00 -2.75
N ARG A 180 -10.13 -13.38 -3.44
CA ARG A 180 -11.35 -12.82 -2.83
C ARG A 180 -12.21 -13.85 -2.08
N ASP A 181 -12.14 -15.11 -2.48
CA ASP A 181 -12.86 -16.23 -1.84
C ASP A 181 -12.03 -16.93 -0.75
N HIS A 182 -10.87 -16.38 -0.39
CA HIS A 182 -10.01 -17.00 0.61
C HIS A 182 -10.74 -17.05 1.97
N PRO A 183 -10.76 -18.23 2.65
CA PRO A 183 -11.55 -18.43 3.88
C PRO A 183 -11.11 -17.51 5.05
N GLY A 184 -9.92 -16.97 5.00
CA GLY A 184 -9.40 -16.05 6.01
C GLY A 184 -9.93 -14.62 5.89
N ILE A 185 -10.59 -14.22 4.79
CA ILE A 185 -11.03 -12.84 4.58
C ILE A 185 -12.16 -12.46 5.54
N LYS A 186 -13.27 -13.21 5.53
CA LYS A 186 -14.42 -12.92 6.40
C LYS A 186 -14.07 -12.87 7.90
N PRO A 187 -13.32 -13.86 8.45
CA PRO A 187 -12.86 -13.77 9.84
C PRO A 187 -11.95 -12.56 10.10
N GLY A 188 -11.07 -12.22 9.17
CA GLY A 188 -10.21 -11.04 9.28
C GLY A 188 -10.98 -9.72 9.29
N LEU A 189 -11.96 -9.56 8.40
CA LEU A 189 -12.85 -8.41 8.37
C LEU A 189 -13.62 -8.25 9.69
N LYS A 190 -14.21 -9.35 10.18
CA LYS A 190 -14.89 -9.33 11.48
C LYS A 190 -13.95 -8.97 12.62
N TRP A 191 -12.75 -9.55 12.64
CA TRP A 191 -11.74 -9.22 13.65
C TRP A 191 -11.42 -7.72 13.67
N MET A 192 -11.25 -7.09 12.49
CA MET A 192 -11.02 -5.64 12.39
C MET A 192 -12.20 -4.82 12.92
N GLN A 193 -13.44 -5.23 12.67
CA GLN A 193 -14.62 -4.55 13.22
C GLN A 193 -14.63 -4.62 14.75
N ASP A 194 -14.36 -5.80 15.32
CA ASP A 194 -14.36 -6.02 16.77
C ASP A 194 -13.19 -5.30 17.50
N HIS A 195 -12.14 -4.91 16.77
CA HIS A 195 -10.93 -4.26 17.30
C HIS A 195 -10.68 -2.87 16.70
N SER A 196 -11.73 -2.17 16.27
CA SER A 196 -11.65 -0.87 15.61
C SER A 196 -11.08 0.26 16.49
N SER A 197 -10.99 0.05 17.81
CA SER A 197 -10.40 1.00 18.76
C SER A 197 -8.88 0.92 18.90
N GLU A 198 -8.21 -0.09 18.30
CA GLU A 198 -6.75 -0.22 18.39
C GLU A 198 -6.06 0.94 17.66
N GLU A 199 -5.22 1.68 18.38
CA GLU A 199 -4.55 2.88 17.85
C GLU A 199 -3.08 2.66 17.46
N LYS A 200 -2.52 1.50 17.73
CA LYS A 200 -1.15 1.20 17.35
C LYS A 200 -1.00 1.16 15.83
N TRP A 201 -0.09 1.97 15.29
CA TRP A 201 0.08 2.14 13.85
C TRP A 201 -1.20 2.59 13.14
N TYR A 202 -1.90 3.55 13.75
CA TYR A 202 -3.26 3.96 13.38
C TYR A 202 -3.39 4.26 11.88
N GLU A 203 -2.63 5.22 11.36
CA GLU A 203 -2.76 5.69 9.97
C GLU A 203 -2.41 4.56 8.97
N TYR A 204 -1.34 3.82 9.23
CA TYR A 204 -0.93 2.69 8.43
C TYR A 204 -2.01 1.59 8.41
N GLY A 205 -2.52 1.24 9.60
CA GLY A 205 -3.58 0.25 9.73
C GLY A 205 -4.87 0.69 9.03
N ARG A 206 -5.27 1.95 9.17
CA ARG A 206 -6.48 2.51 8.54
C ARG A 206 -6.34 2.63 7.03
N TYR A 207 -5.18 2.97 6.52
CA TYR A 207 -4.92 2.99 5.07
C TYR A 207 -5.19 1.62 4.43
N TYR A 208 -4.62 0.55 4.95
CA TYR A 208 -4.89 -0.79 4.42
C TYR A 208 -6.31 -1.27 4.72
N ALA A 209 -6.85 -0.96 5.90
CA ALA A 209 -8.25 -1.28 6.21
C ALA A 209 -9.22 -0.60 5.22
N THR A 210 -8.94 0.63 4.79
CA THR A 210 -9.75 1.32 3.77
C THR A 210 -9.79 0.53 2.47
N ILE A 211 -8.63 0.02 2.01
CA ILE A 211 -8.57 -0.80 0.81
C ILE A 211 -9.34 -2.11 1.02
N ALA A 212 -9.13 -2.80 2.15
CA ALA A 212 -9.80 -4.05 2.46
C ALA A 212 -11.33 -3.89 2.52
N MET A 213 -11.83 -2.86 3.20
CA MET A 213 -13.26 -2.61 3.36
C MET A 213 -13.92 -2.22 2.04
N LEU A 214 -13.24 -1.40 1.21
CA LEU A 214 -13.69 -1.09 -0.15
C LEU A 214 -13.84 -2.35 -1.01
N GLN A 215 -12.86 -3.25 -0.95
CA GLN A 215 -12.86 -4.51 -1.69
C GLN A 215 -13.90 -5.50 -1.17
N ALA A 216 -14.26 -5.40 0.13
CA ALA A 216 -15.27 -6.26 0.76
C ALA A 216 -16.72 -5.88 0.39
N GLY A 217 -16.93 -4.65 -0.09
CA GLY A 217 -18.22 -4.15 -0.54
C GLY A 217 -18.82 -3.07 0.37
N ASP A 218 -19.90 -2.50 -0.11
CA ASP A 218 -20.49 -1.28 0.46
C ASP A 218 -20.95 -1.42 1.91
N ASP A 219 -21.47 -2.59 2.31
CA ASP A 219 -21.91 -2.83 3.69
C ASP A 219 -20.75 -2.71 4.69
N TYR A 220 -19.58 -3.25 4.34
CA TYR A 220 -18.37 -3.12 5.15
C TYR A 220 -17.80 -1.72 5.11
N TYR A 221 -17.74 -1.15 3.91
CA TYR A 221 -17.10 0.14 3.67
C TYR A 221 -17.86 1.29 4.31
N ASN A 222 -19.17 1.37 4.15
CA ASN A 222 -19.98 2.49 4.64
C ASN A 222 -19.92 2.61 6.16
N THR A 223 -20.04 1.50 6.89
CA THR A 223 -19.91 1.49 8.34
C THR A 223 -18.52 1.93 8.77
N TYR A 224 -17.48 1.33 8.18
CA TYR A 224 -16.08 1.65 8.48
C TYR A 224 -15.75 3.12 8.16
N TYR A 225 -16.14 3.58 6.95
CA TYR A 225 -15.76 4.90 6.46
C TYR A 225 -16.38 6.04 7.27
N SER A 226 -17.62 5.89 7.73
CA SER A 226 -18.25 6.90 8.57
C SER A 226 -17.46 7.16 9.85
N GLU A 227 -17.03 6.11 10.53
CA GLU A 227 -16.25 6.20 11.77
C GLU A 227 -14.84 6.78 11.53
N VAL A 228 -14.11 6.24 10.55
CA VAL A 228 -12.73 6.68 10.31
C VAL A 228 -12.66 8.10 9.78
N ARG A 229 -13.60 8.49 8.91
CA ARG A 229 -13.71 9.86 8.41
C ARG A 229 -13.90 10.86 9.54
N GLU A 230 -14.84 10.62 10.44
CA GLU A 230 -15.08 11.52 11.58
C GLU A 230 -13.85 11.67 12.47
N LYS A 231 -13.19 10.57 12.79
CA LYS A 231 -11.94 10.61 13.59
C LYS A 231 -10.85 11.43 12.90
N ILE A 232 -10.64 11.22 11.60
CA ILE A 232 -9.62 11.95 10.84
C ILE A 232 -9.97 13.44 10.77
N VAL A 233 -11.21 13.80 10.41
CA VAL A 233 -11.63 15.20 10.27
C VAL A 233 -11.56 15.92 11.62
N ASN A 234 -12.05 15.31 12.69
CA ASN A 234 -12.02 15.90 14.03
C ASN A 234 -10.59 16.05 14.61
N SER A 235 -9.61 15.31 14.10
CA SER A 235 -8.20 15.43 14.50
C SER A 235 -7.40 16.43 13.67
N GLN A 236 -8.01 17.04 12.64
CA GLN A 236 -7.37 18.04 11.80
C GLN A 236 -7.15 19.34 12.56
N GLN A 237 -5.99 19.96 12.40
CA GLN A 237 -5.64 21.23 13.03
C GLN A 237 -6.28 22.41 12.29
N GLY A 238 -6.34 23.58 12.93
CA GLY A 238 -6.94 24.78 12.34
C GLY A 238 -6.23 25.31 11.09
N ASP A 239 -4.98 24.91 10.84
CA ASP A 239 -4.23 25.21 9.61
C ASP A 239 -4.44 24.16 8.50
N GLY A 240 -5.32 23.16 8.72
CA GLY A 240 -5.60 22.09 7.79
C GLY A 240 -4.63 20.91 7.86
N SER A 241 -3.62 20.97 8.71
CA SER A 241 -2.66 19.89 8.89
C SER A 241 -3.14 18.83 9.90
N TRP A 242 -2.40 17.73 9.96
CA TRP A 242 -2.40 16.79 11.08
C TRP A 242 -1.02 16.77 11.72
N ASN A 243 -0.95 16.40 13.00
CA ASN A 243 0.35 16.25 13.69
C ASN A 243 1.32 15.44 12.83
N PRO A 244 2.52 15.99 12.51
CA PRO A 244 3.45 15.31 11.63
C PRO A 244 3.95 14.02 12.30
N SER A 245 3.61 12.91 11.73
CA SER A 245 4.18 11.60 12.02
C SER A 245 4.15 10.76 10.74
N GLU A 246 5.12 9.91 10.59
CA GLU A 246 5.31 8.87 9.55
C GLU A 246 4.19 8.74 8.48
N CYS A 247 4.15 9.63 7.49
CA CYS A 247 3.16 9.63 6.40
C CYS A 247 1.70 9.88 6.80
N ARG A 248 1.43 10.37 8.01
CA ARG A 248 0.06 10.62 8.51
C ARG A 248 -0.78 11.47 7.57
N ILE A 249 -0.24 12.61 7.13
CA ILE A 249 -0.94 13.55 6.25
C ILE A 249 -1.37 12.85 4.96
N GLN A 250 -0.44 12.15 4.31
CA GLN A 250 -0.67 11.48 3.05
C GLN A 250 -1.69 10.34 3.20
N MET A 251 -1.55 9.52 4.24
CA MET A 251 -2.46 8.40 4.50
C MET A 251 -3.86 8.89 4.85
N ASN A 252 -4.00 9.95 5.65
CA ASN A 252 -5.30 10.55 5.96
C ASN A 252 -5.99 11.08 4.69
N ILE A 253 -5.25 11.75 3.79
CA ILE A 253 -5.81 12.22 2.52
C ILE A 253 -6.25 11.04 1.65
N LEU A 254 -5.45 9.97 1.58
CA LEU A 254 -5.79 8.77 0.82
C LEU A 254 -7.03 8.06 1.38
N ILE A 255 -7.16 7.97 2.70
CA ILE A 255 -8.36 7.41 3.36
C ILE A 255 -9.57 8.27 3.05
N LEU A 256 -9.49 9.60 3.25
CA LEU A 256 -10.60 10.53 3.01
C LEU A 256 -11.00 10.59 1.53
N GLY A 257 -10.04 10.44 0.63
CA GLY A 257 -10.26 10.47 -0.82
C GLY A 257 -10.72 9.14 -1.43
N ALA A 258 -10.68 8.04 -0.67
CA ALA A 258 -11.03 6.72 -1.19
C ALA A 258 -12.43 6.63 -1.85
N PRO A 259 -13.48 7.34 -1.39
CA PRO A 259 -14.79 7.31 -2.05
C PRO A 259 -14.81 7.84 -3.47
N TYR A 260 -13.88 8.71 -3.83
CA TYR A 260 -13.80 9.26 -5.18
C TYR A 260 -13.33 8.23 -6.22
N ARG A 261 -12.63 7.18 -5.80
CA ARG A 261 -12.14 6.09 -6.66
C ARG A 261 -11.32 6.55 -7.88
N PHE A 262 -10.63 7.69 -7.80
CA PHE A 262 -9.83 8.20 -8.92
C PHE A 262 -8.58 7.38 -9.17
N ILE A 263 -7.93 6.88 -8.12
CA ILE A 263 -6.75 6.03 -8.29
C ILE A 263 -7.15 4.56 -8.48
N PRO A 264 -6.54 3.84 -9.42
CA PRO A 264 -6.89 2.47 -9.78
C PRO A 264 -6.95 1.49 -8.61
N ILE A 265 -6.09 1.63 -7.58
CA ILE A 265 -6.12 0.75 -6.41
C ILE A 265 -7.46 0.76 -5.64
N TYR A 266 -8.26 1.82 -5.77
CA TYR A 266 -9.59 1.93 -5.17
C TYR A 266 -10.75 1.53 -6.10
N GLN A 267 -10.45 1.22 -7.36
CA GLN A 267 -11.47 0.85 -8.37
C GLN A 267 -11.72 -0.66 -8.47
N ARG A 268 -10.94 -1.47 -7.80
CA ARG A 268 -10.89 -2.93 -7.95
C ARG A 268 -11.97 -3.68 -7.21
#